data_cbefc8b21e13db63cc86902fc11dc040
#
_entry.id   cbefc8b21e13db63cc86902fc11dc040
#
_cell.length_a   1.000
_cell.length_b   1.000
_cell.length_c   1.000
_cell.angle_alpha   90.00
_cell.angle_beta   90.00
_cell.angle_gamma   90.00
#
_symmetry.space_group_name_H-M   'P 1'
#
loop_
_entity.id
_entity.type
_entity.pdbx_description
1 polymer ?
#
loop_
_entity_poly.entity_id
_entity_poly.type
_entity_poly.pdbx_seq_one_letter_code
_entity_poly.pdbx_strand_id
1 'polypeptide(L)'
;ILELEKKSILIIGGGDVGRALIKRLIERNYQLKLFNRSQIKIENIESHPLEELNSNISDFQIIVIAASADSPLFDLNNVTEGTVIFDLAIPRNLTEDQNNKEISILTLDAISEMVKANLKGREEAVKLAEDLIIKNADSEFSKLKNRKNINNVQKKFHEDQNQIKDNAVQNALKKLKDGSKPEDII
;
A
#
# COMPACT_ATOMS: atom_id res chain seq x y z
N ILE A 1 -6.79 -1.72 11.25
CA ILE A 1 -5.39 -1.36 11.53
C ILE A 1 -5.36 -1.15 13.03
N LEU A 2 -4.76 -2.11 13.77
CA LEU A 2 -4.53 -1.99 15.20
C LEU A 2 -3.75 -0.69 15.43
N GLU A 3 -4.19 0.14 16.40
CA GLU A 3 -3.41 1.28 16.90
C GLU A 3 -2.14 0.76 17.59
N LEU A 4 -1.15 0.44 16.77
CA LEU A 4 0.17 -0.04 17.22
C LEU A 4 1.07 1.11 17.70
N GLU A 5 0.65 2.35 17.48
CA GLU A 5 1.49 3.55 17.67
C GLU A 5 1.92 3.84 19.12
N LYS A 6 1.41 3.07 20.12
CA LYS A 6 1.78 3.24 21.53
C LYS A 6 2.14 1.94 22.24
N LYS A 7 2.23 0.81 21.54
CA LYS A 7 2.52 -0.47 22.18
C LYS A 7 4.02 -0.69 22.30
N SER A 8 4.48 -1.01 23.50
CA SER A 8 5.85 -1.48 23.71
C SER A 8 5.96 -2.92 23.21
N ILE A 9 7.01 -3.19 22.43
CA ILE A 9 7.32 -4.49 21.86
C ILE A 9 8.49 -5.09 22.60
N LEU A 10 8.30 -6.28 23.11
CA LEU A 10 9.35 -7.10 23.70
C LEU A 10 10.02 -7.93 22.62
N ILE A 11 11.33 -7.89 22.53
CA ILE A 11 12.13 -8.73 21.63
C ILE A 11 13.05 -9.60 22.47
N ILE A 12 13.01 -10.91 22.25
CA ILE A 12 13.84 -11.90 22.91
C ILE A 12 14.83 -12.45 21.87
N GLY A 13 16.10 -12.14 22.05
CA GLY A 13 17.18 -12.58 21.17
C GLY A 13 17.72 -11.49 20.26
N GLY A 14 19.02 -11.28 20.32
CA GLY A 14 19.79 -10.28 19.57
C GLY A 14 20.65 -10.88 18.44
N GLY A 15 20.25 -12.05 17.91
CA GLY A 15 20.83 -12.64 16.69
C GLY A 15 20.45 -11.87 15.42
N ASP A 16 20.76 -12.43 14.26
CA ASP A 16 20.54 -11.75 12.95
C ASP A 16 19.08 -11.34 12.74
N VAL A 17 18.12 -12.22 13.08
CA VAL A 17 16.68 -11.92 12.96
C VAL A 17 16.28 -10.81 13.92
N GLY A 18 16.68 -10.89 15.19
CA GLY A 18 16.39 -9.87 16.20
C GLY A 18 16.97 -8.51 15.83
N ARG A 19 18.22 -8.46 15.35
CA ARG A 19 18.88 -7.23 14.87
C ARG A 19 18.16 -6.59 13.70
N ALA A 20 17.81 -7.39 12.70
CA ALA A 20 17.09 -6.92 11.52
C ALA A 20 15.71 -6.35 11.90
N LEU A 21 15.01 -7.02 12.81
CA LEU A 21 13.70 -6.59 13.29
C LEU A 21 13.80 -5.29 14.09
N ILE A 22 14.73 -5.20 15.05
CA ILE A 22 14.95 -4.01 15.88
C ILE A 22 15.19 -2.79 14.99
N LYS A 23 16.10 -2.89 14.01
CA LYS A 23 16.39 -1.80 13.09
C LYS A 23 15.12 -1.30 12.37
N ARG A 24 14.32 -2.21 11.84
CA ARG A 24 13.06 -1.88 11.14
C ARG A 24 12.01 -1.24 12.04
N LEU A 25 11.92 -1.68 13.29
CA LEU A 25 10.94 -1.17 14.24
C LEU A 25 11.34 0.21 14.78
N ILE A 26 12.64 0.47 14.98
CA ILE A 26 13.17 1.80 15.34
C ILE A 26 12.85 2.83 14.25
N GLU A 27 13.05 2.49 12.97
CA GLU A 27 12.72 3.36 11.84
C GLU A 27 11.23 3.78 11.83
N ARG A 28 10.38 3.01 12.51
CA ARG A 28 8.93 3.27 12.65
C ARG A 28 8.51 3.84 14.00
N ASN A 29 9.48 4.25 14.83
CA ASN A 29 9.26 4.86 16.14
C ASN A 29 8.51 3.97 17.16
N TYR A 30 8.63 2.64 17.08
CA TYR A 30 8.10 1.76 18.11
C TYR A 30 8.98 1.79 19.37
N GLN A 31 8.34 1.64 20.54
CA GLN A 31 9.05 1.46 21.80
C GLN A 31 9.46 -0.02 21.94
N LEU A 32 10.75 -0.27 22.05
CA LEU A 32 11.29 -1.63 22.09
C LEU A 32 12.03 -1.88 23.41
N LYS A 33 11.88 -3.10 23.93
CA LYS A 33 12.72 -3.64 25.00
C LYS A 33 13.33 -4.95 24.52
N LEU A 34 14.64 -5.09 24.68
CA LEU A 34 15.39 -6.26 24.23
C LEU A 34 15.83 -7.09 25.42
N PHE A 35 15.56 -8.40 25.40
CA PHE A 35 16.12 -9.38 26.32
C PHE A 35 17.04 -10.32 25.56
N ASN A 36 18.22 -10.60 26.13
CA ASN A 36 19.18 -11.49 25.51
C ASN A 36 20.04 -12.18 26.56
N ARG A 37 20.55 -13.37 26.24
CA ARG A 37 21.41 -14.16 27.14
C ARG A 37 22.69 -13.42 27.51
N SER A 38 23.31 -12.73 26.56
CA SER A 38 24.51 -11.93 26.75
C SER A 38 24.15 -10.45 26.69
N GLN A 39 24.87 -9.63 27.45
CA GLN A 39 24.67 -8.19 27.33
C GLN A 39 25.18 -7.70 25.99
N ILE A 40 24.27 -7.10 25.23
CA ILE A 40 24.55 -6.55 23.89
C ILE A 40 23.88 -5.20 23.74
N LYS A 41 24.40 -4.41 22.80
CA LYS A 41 23.78 -3.16 22.37
C LYS A 41 23.50 -3.23 20.87
N ILE A 42 22.28 -2.94 20.50
CA ILE A 42 21.84 -2.87 19.10
C ILE A 42 21.26 -1.48 18.88
N GLU A 43 21.89 -0.71 17.98
CA GLU A 43 21.59 0.72 17.80
C GLU A 43 21.68 1.44 19.16
N ASN A 44 20.58 2.01 19.67
CA ASN A 44 20.54 2.69 20.96
C ASN A 44 19.84 1.85 22.05
N ILE A 45 19.57 0.57 21.81
CA ILE A 45 18.86 -0.33 22.73
C ILE A 45 19.87 -1.24 23.39
N GLU A 46 19.95 -1.18 24.71
CA GLU A 46 20.70 -2.13 25.53
C GLU A 46 19.83 -3.33 25.87
N SER A 47 20.42 -4.53 25.88
CA SER A 47 19.70 -5.73 26.27
C SER A 47 19.62 -5.87 27.77
N HIS A 48 18.47 -6.36 28.24
CA HIS A 48 18.27 -6.85 29.60
C HIS A 48 18.61 -8.34 29.68
N PRO A 49 19.01 -8.85 30.85
CA PRO A 49 19.28 -10.27 31.05
C PRO A 49 17.99 -11.09 30.98
N LEU A 50 18.08 -12.34 30.47
CA LEU A 50 16.92 -13.23 30.34
C LEU A 50 16.29 -13.61 31.68
N GLU A 51 17.07 -13.59 32.75
CA GLU A 51 16.62 -13.90 34.11
C GLU A 51 15.53 -12.93 34.60
N GLU A 52 15.54 -11.71 34.10
CA GLU A 52 14.54 -10.70 34.43
C GLU A 52 13.28 -10.78 33.56
N LEU A 53 13.26 -11.66 32.54
CA LEU A 53 12.19 -11.72 31.55
C LEU A 53 10.82 -12.00 32.19
N ASN A 54 10.73 -13.04 33.04
CA ASN A 54 9.46 -13.44 33.67
C ASN A 54 8.85 -12.35 34.56
N SER A 55 9.66 -11.48 35.13
CA SER A 55 9.19 -10.36 35.98
C SER A 55 8.69 -9.15 35.19
N ASN A 56 9.03 -9.06 33.91
CA ASN A 56 8.71 -7.92 33.06
C ASN A 56 7.72 -8.24 31.94
N ILE A 57 7.48 -9.53 31.64
CA ILE A 57 6.77 -9.95 30.44
C ILE A 57 5.31 -9.50 30.40
N SER A 58 4.67 -9.33 31.55
CA SER A 58 3.28 -8.89 31.67
C SER A 58 3.03 -7.47 31.15
N ASP A 59 4.08 -6.66 31.03
CA ASP A 59 3.97 -5.27 30.59
C ASP A 59 3.82 -5.13 29.06
N PHE A 60 3.98 -6.23 28.32
CA PHE A 60 4.03 -6.21 26.87
C PHE A 60 2.81 -6.89 26.24
N GLN A 61 2.25 -6.22 25.25
CA GLN A 61 1.15 -6.75 24.44
C GLN A 61 1.65 -7.43 23.15
N ILE A 62 2.90 -7.20 22.79
CA ILE A 62 3.54 -7.81 21.63
C ILE A 62 4.89 -8.36 22.07
N ILE A 63 5.09 -9.66 21.84
CA ILE A 63 6.33 -10.37 22.17
C ILE A 63 6.85 -11.03 20.91
N VAL A 64 8.14 -10.86 20.63
CA VAL A 64 8.81 -11.53 19.49
C VAL A 64 9.95 -12.39 20.02
N ILE A 65 9.89 -13.67 19.75
CA ILE A 65 10.94 -14.65 20.10
C ILE A 65 11.81 -14.83 18.84
N ALA A 66 13.03 -14.35 18.89
CA ALA A 66 14.05 -14.48 17.84
C ALA A 66 15.33 -15.16 18.36
N ALA A 67 15.19 -15.94 19.44
CA ALA A 67 16.26 -16.73 20.04
C ALA A 67 15.87 -18.19 20.08
N SER A 68 16.80 -19.06 19.70
CA SER A 68 16.63 -20.51 19.87
C SER A 68 17.04 -20.89 21.29
N ALA A 69 16.21 -21.74 21.92
CA ALA A 69 16.48 -22.32 23.23
C ALA A 69 15.92 -23.76 23.27
N ASP A 70 16.56 -24.59 24.09
CA ASP A 70 16.17 -26.00 24.27
C ASP A 70 14.94 -26.17 25.19
N SER A 71 14.51 -25.09 25.84
CA SER A 71 13.35 -25.04 26.73
C SER A 71 12.64 -23.70 26.56
N PRO A 72 11.35 -23.60 26.96
CA PRO A 72 10.64 -22.32 26.94
C PRO A 72 11.39 -21.23 27.69
N LEU A 73 11.51 -20.07 27.07
CA LEU A 73 12.26 -18.92 27.61
C LEU A 73 11.52 -18.23 28.75
N PHE A 74 10.21 -18.42 28.83
CA PHE A 74 9.35 -17.84 29.86
C PHE A 74 8.09 -18.71 30.06
N ASP A 75 7.41 -18.46 31.18
CA ASP A 75 6.12 -19.10 31.49
C ASP A 75 4.98 -18.26 30.89
N LEU A 76 4.13 -18.90 30.06
CA LEU A 76 2.93 -18.28 29.48
C LEU A 76 1.94 -17.80 30.54
N ASN A 77 1.97 -18.35 31.75
CA ASN A 77 1.14 -17.87 32.86
C ASN A 77 1.47 -16.44 33.28
N ASN A 78 2.66 -15.95 33.00
CA ASN A 78 3.09 -14.59 33.28
C ASN A 78 2.72 -13.60 32.17
N VAL A 79 2.20 -14.09 31.04
CA VAL A 79 1.79 -13.25 29.91
C VAL A 79 0.37 -12.75 30.11
N THR A 80 0.11 -11.50 29.79
CA THR A 80 -1.22 -10.87 29.87
C THR A 80 -2.15 -11.37 28.76
N GLU A 81 -3.43 -11.55 29.05
CA GLU A 81 -4.46 -11.85 28.06
C GLU A 81 -4.50 -10.81 26.94
N GLY A 82 -4.77 -11.26 25.71
CA GLY A 82 -4.76 -10.43 24.52
C GLY A 82 -3.36 -10.12 23.97
N THR A 83 -2.30 -10.69 24.57
CA THR A 83 -0.92 -10.57 24.03
C THR A 83 -0.80 -11.36 22.73
N VAL A 84 -0.08 -10.78 21.77
CA VAL A 84 0.31 -11.45 20.52
C VAL A 84 1.78 -11.83 20.59
N ILE A 85 2.08 -13.11 20.42
CA ILE A 85 3.43 -13.65 20.43
C ILE A 85 3.82 -14.11 19.03
N PHE A 86 4.93 -13.59 18.52
CA PHE A 86 5.55 -14.05 17.29
C PHE A 86 6.71 -14.99 17.64
N ASP A 87 6.52 -16.29 17.48
CA ASP A 87 7.58 -17.28 17.67
C ASP A 87 8.31 -17.54 16.34
N LEU A 88 9.45 -16.86 16.17
CA LEU A 88 10.34 -16.97 15.01
C LEU A 88 11.48 -17.96 15.24
N ALA A 89 11.51 -18.65 16.39
CA ALA A 89 12.57 -19.60 16.74
C ALA A 89 12.47 -20.90 15.90
N ILE A 90 13.62 -21.45 15.58
CA ILE A 90 13.77 -22.79 14.97
C ILE A 90 14.79 -23.57 15.82
N PRO A 91 14.38 -24.66 16.50
CA PRO A 91 13.01 -25.14 16.68
C PRO A 91 12.12 -24.15 17.44
N ARG A 92 10.79 -24.32 17.36
CA ARG A 92 9.81 -23.47 18.06
C ARG A 92 10.08 -23.46 19.57
N ASN A 93 9.93 -22.29 20.16
CA ASN A 93 10.14 -22.13 21.60
C ASN A 93 8.87 -22.41 22.41
N LEU A 94 7.70 -22.15 21.83
CA LEU A 94 6.41 -22.33 22.47
C LEU A 94 5.59 -23.43 21.77
N THR A 95 4.81 -24.19 22.55
CA THR A 95 3.84 -25.17 22.06
C THR A 95 2.42 -24.69 22.34
N GLU A 96 1.49 -24.96 21.44
CA GLU A 96 0.08 -24.55 21.55
C GLU A 96 -0.62 -25.16 22.79
N ASP A 97 -0.20 -26.34 23.19
CA ASP A 97 -0.78 -27.07 24.34
C ASP A 97 -0.55 -26.37 25.70
N GLN A 98 0.33 -25.37 25.75
CA GLN A 98 0.63 -24.64 26.97
C GLN A 98 -0.25 -23.40 27.18
N ASN A 99 -1.13 -23.10 26.21
CA ASN A 99 -1.90 -21.86 26.22
C ASN A 99 -3.30 -22.04 26.79
N ASN A 100 -3.47 -21.71 28.06
CA ASN A 100 -4.79 -21.69 28.75
C ASN A 100 -5.44 -20.29 28.75
N LYS A 101 -4.85 -19.29 28.09
CA LYS A 101 -5.32 -17.89 28.06
C LYS A 101 -5.61 -17.48 26.62
N GLU A 102 -6.37 -16.40 26.44
CA GLU A 102 -6.57 -15.76 25.14
C GLU A 102 -5.28 -15.05 24.65
N ILE A 103 -4.25 -15.83 24.35
CA ILE A 103 -2.98 -15.39 23.80
C ILE A 103 -2.88 -15.89 22.36
N SER A 104 -2.55 -15.00 21.42
CA SER A 104 -2.35 -15.37 20.02
C SER A 104 -0.88 -15.71 19.77
N ILE A 105 -0.57 -16.97 19.44
CA ILE A 105 0.78 -17.39 19.07
C ILE A 105 0.87 -17.54 17.56
N LEU A 106 1.71 -16.75 16.92
CA LEU A 106 1.97 -16.76 15.49
C LEU A 106 3.36 -17.32 15.22
N THR A 107 3.42 -18.47 14.59
CA THR A 107 4.67 -19.13 14.21
C THR A 107 5.19 -18.60 12.87
N LEU A 108 6.46 -18.88 12.56
CA LEU A 108 7.07 -18.51 11.29
C LEU A 108 6.28 -19.07 10.09
N ASP A 109 5.77 -20.30 10.19
CA ASP A 109 4.94 -20.93 9.15
C ASP A 109 3.63 -20.18 8.96
N ALA A 110 2.92 -19.87 10.06
CA ALA A 110 1.68 -19.09 10.00
C ALA A 110 1.87 -17.72 9.39
N ILE A 111 2.97 -17.03 9.75
CA ILE A 111 3.33 -15.74 9.16
C ILE A 111 3.60 -15.89 7.66
N SER A 112 4.31 -16.93 7.25
CA SER A 112 4.62 -17.19 5.84
C SER A 112 3.35 -17.41 5.02
N GLU A 113 2.40 -18.17 5.53
CA GLU A 113 1.10 -18.38 4.88
C GLU A 113 0.29 -17.07 4.77
N MET A 114 0.26 -16.25 5.82
CA MET A 114 -0.39 -14.94 5.78
C MET A 114 0.25 -14.02 4.72
N VAL A 115 1.59 -14.02 4.61
CA VAL A 115 2.30 -13.23 3.60
C VAL A 115 1.96 -13.71 2.19
N LYS A 116 1.95 -15.03 1.94
CA LYS A 116 1.57 -15.60 0.64
C LYS A 116 0.13 -15.22 0.24
N ALA A 117 -0.81 -15.33 1.19
CA ALA A 117 -2.21 -14.95 0.96
C ALA A 117 -2.34 -13.45 0.61
N ASN A 118 -1.63 -12.57 1.33
CA ASN A 118 -1.62 -11.14 1.07
C ASN A 118 -1.00 -10.79 -0.29
N LEU A 119 0.08 -11.48 -0.70
CA LEU A 119 0.70 -11.28 -2.00
C LEU A 119 -0.27 -11.66 -3.13
N LYS A 120 -0.93 -12.81 -3.01
CA LYS A 120 -1.93 -13.24 -4.00
C LYS A 120 -3.08 -12.24 -4.13
N GLY A 121 -3.61 -11.72 -3.01
CA GLY A 121 -4.64 -10.69 -3.04
C GLY A 121 -4.18 -9.38 -3.70
N ARG A 122 -2.90 -9.01 -3.54
CA ARG A 122 -2.32 -7.84 -4.24
C ARG A 122 -2.19 -8.06 -5.75
N GLU A 123 -1.76 -9.23 -6.18
CA GLU A 123 -1.68 -9.58 -7.60
C GLU A 123 -3.06 -9.52 -8.27
N GLU A 124 -4.09 -10.03 -7.62
CA GLU A 124 -5.47 -9.93 -8.10
C GLU A 124 -5.95 -8.47 -8.19
N ALA A 125 -5.64 -7.64 -7.17
CA ALA A 125 -5.98 -6.22 -7.18
C ALA A 125 -5.24 -5.45 -8.28
N VAL A 126 -3.98 -5.77 -8.57
CA VAL A 126 -3.22 -5.17 -9.68
C VAL A 126 -3.86 -5.52 -11.01
N LYS A 127 -4.23 -6.77 -11.27
CA LYS A 127 -4.92 -7.18 -12.50
C LYS A 127 -6.24 -6.43 -12.69
N LEU A 128 -7.05 -6.33 -11.64
CA LEU A 128 -8.30 -5.57 -11.69
C LEU A 128 -8.06 -4.09 -12.01
N ALA A 129 -7.01 -3.49 -11.45
CA ALA A 129 -6.65 -2.11 -11.74
C ALA A 129 -6.19 -1.94 -13.19
N GLU A 130 -5.37 -2.85 -13.72
CA GLU A 130 -4.94 -2.87 -15.12
C GLU A 130 -6.13 -2.96 -16.07
N ASP A 131 -7.06 -3.88 -15.84
CA ASP A 131 -8.29 -4.02 -16.64
C ASP A 131 -9.14 -2.75 -16.63
N LEU A 132 -9.28 -2.10 -15.46
CA LEU A 132 -9.99 -0.84 -15.34
C LEU A 132 -9.30 0.31 -16.10
N ILE A 133 -7.98 0.38 -16.05
CA ILE A 133 -7.20 1.39 -16.78
C ILE A 133 -7.37 1.20 -18.29
N ILE A 134 -7.23 -0.02 -18.78
CA ILE A 134 -7.41 -0.34 -20.22
C ILE A 134 -8.80 0.04 -20.67
N LYS A 135 -9.83 -0.39 -19.95
CA LYS A 135 -11.23 -0.10 -20.29
C LYS A 135 -11.54 1.41 -20.29
N ASN A 136 -11.00 2.16 -19.34
CA ASN A 136 -11.18 3.60 -19.30
C ASN A 136 -10.38 4.32 -20.40
N ALA A 137 -9.16 3.87 -20.68
CA ALA A 137 -8.33 4.42 -21.76
C ALA A 137 -9.03 4.27 -23.12
N ASP A 138 -9.58 3.10 -23.44
CA ASP A 138 -10.34 2.86 -24.68
C ASP A 138 -11.59 3.75 -24.80
N SER A 139 -12.31 3.92 -23.70
CA SER A 139 -13.46 4.81 -23.62
C SER A 139 -13.08 6.27 -23.90
N GLU A 140 -12.06 6.78 -23.24
CA GLU A 140 -11.58 8.17 -23.43
C GLU A 140 -10.99 8.38 -24.82
N PHE A 141 -10.27 7.40 -25.35
CA PHE A 141 -9.73 7.47 -26.70
C PHE A 141 -10.84 7.53 -27.76
N SER A 142 -11.91 6.78 -27.57
CA SER A 142 -13.11 6.83 -28.43
C SER A 142 -13.81 8.18 -28.38
N LYS A 143 -13.93 8.79 -27.19
CA LYS A 143 -14.47 10.15 -27.03
C LYS A 143 -13.60 11.21 -27.72
N LEU A 144 -12.28 11.11 -27.60
CA LEU A 144 -11.33 12.01 -28.27
C LEU A 144 -11.42 11.89 -29.79
N LYS A 145 -11.53 10.68 -30.32
CA LYS A 145 -11.71 10.44 -31.76
C LYS A 145 -13.01 11.07 -32.28
N ASN A 146 -14.09 10.93 -31.53
CA ASN A 146 -15.37 11.55 -31.87
C ASN A 146 -15.31 13.07 -31.83
N ARG A 147 -14.65 13.69 -30.83
CA ARG A 147 -14.41 15.15 -30.76
C ARG A 147 -13.60 15.67 -31.95
N LYS A 148 -12.55 14.95 -32.38
CA LYS A 148 -11.78 15.32 -33.59
C LYS A 148 -12.65 15.30 -34.83
N ASN A 149 -13.51 14.31 -34.98
CA ASN A 149 -14.44 14.23 -36.12
C ASN A 149 -15.45 15.39 -36.14
N ILE A 150 -16.01 15.75 -34.97
CA ILE A 150 -16.93 16.90 -34.85
C ILE A 150 -16.21 18.20 -35.21
N ASN A 151 -15.01 18.43 -34.72
CA ASN A 151 -14.23 19.62 -35.03
C ASN A 151 -13.92 19.73 -36.52
N ASN A 152 -13.61 18.63 -37.20
CA ASN A 152 -13.35 18.61 -38.62
C ASN A 152 -14.64 18.94 -39.43
N VAL A 153 -15.80 18.45 -39.00
CA VAL A 153 -17.08 18.78 -39.61
C VAL A 153 -17.43 20.25 -39.43
N GLN A 154 -17.24 20.81 -38.23
CA GLN A 154 -17.44 22.23 -37.98
C GLN A 154 -16.51 23.12 -38.81
N LYS A 155 -15.24 22.77 -38.92
CA LYS A 155 -14.27 23.51 -39.74
C LYS A 155 -14.71 23.54 -41.22
N LYS A 156 -15.07 22.38 -41.75
CA LYS A 156 -15.56 22.29 -43.13
C LYS A 156 -16.83 23.10 -43.37
N PHE A 157 -17.75 23.06 -42.41
CA PHE A 157 -18.99 23.86 -42.50
C PHE A 157 -18.69 25.37 -42.51
N HIS A 158 -17.74 25.86 -41.70
CA HIS A 158 -17.35 27.25 -41.73
C HIS A 158 -16.63 27.64 -43.04
N GLU A 159 -15.79 26.77 -43.58
CA GLU A 159 -15.15 26.98 -44.87
C GLU A 159 -16.17 27.10 -46.01
N ASP A 160 -17.15 26.20 -46.03
CA ASP A 160 -18.24 26.22 -47.02
C ASP A 160 -19.12 27.49 -46.92
N GLN A 161 -19.46 27.91 -45.70
CA GLN A 161 -20.19 29.15 -45.47
C GLN A 161 -19.43 30.42 -45.96
N ASN A 162 -18.13 30.49 -45.67
CA ASN A 162 -17.30 31.59 -46.12
C ASN A 162 -17.21 31.61 -47.66
N GLN A 163 -17.12 30.47 -48.30
CA GLN A 163 -17.07 30.40 -49.76
C GLN A 163 -18.38 30.84 -50.41
N ILE A 164 -19.54 30.47 -49.84
CA ILE A 164 -20.85 30.95 -50.30
C ILE A 164 -20.94 32.47 -50.14
N LYS A 165 -20.52 33.02 -49.00
CA LYS A 165 -20.51 34.44 -48.77
C LYS A 165 -19.61 35.19 -49.74
N ASP A 166 -18.40 34.72 -49.97
CA ASP A 166 -17.45 35.34 -50.89
C ASP A 166 -17.97 35.31 -52.32
N ASN A 167 -18.55 34.22 -52.75
CA ASN A 167 -19.20 34.12 -54.07
C ASN A 167 -20.36 35.08 -54.22
N ALA A 168 -21.19 35.21 -53.19
CA ALA A 168 -22.32 36.15 -53.19
C ALA A 168 -21.82 37.60 -53.30
N VAL A 169 -20.79 37.95 -52.55
CA VAL A 169 -20.17 39.29 -52.60
C VAL A 169 -19.57 39.58 -54.00
N GLN A 170 -18.83 38.61 -54.56
CA GLN A 170 -18.24 38.77 -55.92
C GLN A 170 -19.31 38.93 -56.97
N ASN A 171 -20.40 38.14 -56.92
CA ASN A 171 -21.53 38.25 -57.84
C ASN A 171 -22.22 39.64 -57.72
N ALA A 172 -22.44 40.13 -56.50
CA ALA A 172 -23.00 41.43 -56.24
C ALA A 172 -22.12 42.58 -56.82
N LEU A 173 -20.79 42.49 -56.58
CA LEU A 173 -19.81 43.44 -57.10
C LEU A 173 -19.76 43.44 -58.63
N LYS A 174 -19.88 42.26 -59.26
CA LYS A 174 -19.94 42.14 -60.73
C LYS A 174 -21.20 42.79 -61.26
N LYS A 175 -22.37 42.55 -60.71
CA LYS A 175 -23.63 43.18 -61.10
C LYS A 175 -23.57 44.71 -60.98
N LEU A 176 -23.01 45.22 -59.92
CA LEU A 176 -22.77 46.67 -59.76
C LEU A 176 -21.89 47.25 -60.84
N LYS A 177 -20.80 46.58 -61.22
CA LYS A 177 -19.93 47.02 -62.33
C LYS A 177 -20.59 47.00 -63.67
N ASP A 178 -21.54 46.06 -63.89
CA ASP A 178 -22.30 45.91 -65.11
C ASP A 178 -23.48 46.90 -65.19
N GLY A 179 -23.61 47.85 -64.24
CA GLY A 179 -24.57 48.93 -64.25
C GLY A 179 -25.92 48.64 -63.58
N SER A 180 -26.06 47.54 -62.84
CA SER A 180 -27.26 47.22 -62.03
C SER A 180 -27.37 48.19 -60.85
N LYS A 181 -28.57 48.60 -60.49
CA LYS A 181 -28.79 49.48 -59.32
C LYS A 181 -28.63 48.62 -58.03
N PRO A 182 -28.14 49.22 -56.93
CA PRO A 182 -27.99 48.49 -55.65
C PRO A 182 -29.26 47.81 -55.17
N GLU A 183 -30.42 48.36 -55.47
CA GLU A 183 -31.74 47.86 -55.08
C GLU A 183 -32.13 46.54 -55.80
N ASP A 184 -31.49 46.22 -56.94
CA ASP A 184 -31.76 45.02 -57.77
C ASP A 184 -30.79 43.88 -57.47
N ILE A 185 -29.95 43.98 -56.42
CA ILE A 185 -28.88 43.03 -56.11
C ILE A 185 -29.18 42.16 -54.91
N ILE A 186 -30.22 42.44 -54.14
CA ILE A 186 -30.68 41.69 -52.99
C ILE A 186 -31.48 40.44 -53.39
#